data_cf8c00c0bec2933fc5b90570c680e945
#
_entry.id   cf8c00c0bec2933fc5b90570c680e945
#
_cell.length_a   1.000
_cell.length_b   1.000
_cell.length_c   1.000
_cell.angle_alpha   90.00
_cell.angle_beta   90.00
_cell.angle_gamma   90.00
#
_symmetry.space_group_name_H-M   'P 1'
#
loop_
_entity.id
_entity.type
_entity.pdbx_description
1 polymer ?
#
loop_
_entity_poly.entity_id
_entity_poly.type
_entity_poly.pdbx_seq_one_letter_code
_entity_poly.pdbx_strand_id
1 'polypeptide(L)'
;GGWGQMGNSRISAENQFTLFSGGLGESYYDINGTNTSAAEGFYKSREGNPDAKWETSETTNIGFDALLLNGRFDVILELWRKNTNDLLFTVPLPQVLGSYPASPAVNIASMLNEGIDLQIVNKGRLSDKARYELTLTGGWLHNEIVSLAPGTDYFETGTGGTNRLSQSPIRNQIGYSISAFYGYEVLGLFANQAEVDAAPDQEGAGPGRFRYADIHGMDPDRKLLRPPDGKIDASDRTYLGSPVPKFMGGVNLKVVFGSFDVETYIYTSLGNKIFNISKWYTDFYPSFTGATKSA
;
A
#
# COMPACT_ATOMS: atom_id res chain seq x y z
N GLY A 1 26.90 2.24 15.37
CA GLY A 1 25.47 2.61 15.38
C GLY A 1 25.28 4.09 15.19
N GLY A 2 24.10 4.47 14.80
CA GLY A 2 23.72 5.85 14.52
C GLY A 2 22.28 6.14 14.96
N TRP A 3 22.02 7.41 15.20
CA TRP A 3 20.69 7.97 15.36
C TRP A 3 20.61 9.28 14.59
N GLY A 4 19.49 9.53 13.95
CA GLY A 4 19.26 10.76 13.21
C GLY A 4 17.79 11.07 13.09
N GLN A 5 17.49 12.38 12.98
CA GLN A 5 16.14 12.89 12.73
C GLN A 5 16.13 13.72 11.46
N MET A 6 15.10 13.53 10.64
CA MET A 6 14.90 14.23 9.38
C MET A 6 13.47 14.77 9.29
N GLY A 7 13.31 16.01 8.84
CA GLY A 7 12.04 16.61 8.49
C GLY A 7 11.77 16.51 6.99
N ASN A 8 10.51 16.24 6.62
CA ASN A 8 10.04 16.29 5.24
C ASN A 8 8.88 17.27 5.15
N SER A 9 9.07 18.33 4.34
CA SER A 9 8.09 19.39 4.12
C SER A 9 7.40 19.28 2.76
N ARG A 10 7.23 18.08 2.23
CA ARG A 10 6.68 17.84 0.89
C ARG A 10 5.17 18.09 0.84
N ILE A 11 4.76 19.31 1.19
CA ILE A 11 3.40 19.83 1.04
C ILE A 11 3.43 21.11 0.21
N SER A 12 2.36 21.33 -0.55
CA SER A 12 2.19 22.60 -1.27
C SER A 12 2.14 23.75 -0.27
N ALA A 13 2.82 24.85 -0.57
CA ALA A 13 2.71 26.10 0.21
C ALA A 13 1.26 26.61 0.29
N GLU A 14 0.43 26.23 -0.67
CA GLU A 14 -1.00 26.57 -0.71
C GLU A 14 -1.85 25.72 0.23
N ASN A 15 -1.29 24.66 0.84
CA ASN A 15 -2.04 23.75 1.72
C ASN A 15 -2.67 24.48 2.93
N GLN A 16 -2.09 25.59 3.35
CA GLN A 16 -2.59 26.39 4.46
C GLN A 16 -3.81 27.25 4.11
N PHE A 17 -4.09 27.46 2.80
CA PHE A 17 -5.12 28.39 2.37
C PHE A 17 -6.37 27.67 1.87
N THR A 18 -7.54 28.11 2.34
CA THR A 18 -8.81 27.81 1.70
C THR A 18 -8.94 28.66 0.45
N LEU A 19 -9.15 28.01 -0.69
CA LEU A 19 -9.24 28.67 -1.98
C LEU A 19 -10.67 28.63 -2.51
N PHE A 20 -11.06 29.69 -3.17
CA PHE A 20 -12.33 29.79 -3.88
C PHE A 20 -12.05 29.92 -5.37
N SER A 21 -12.90 29.31 -6.16
CA SER A 21 -12.89 29.36 -7.63
C SER A 21 -14.27 29.68 -8.14
N GLY A 22 -14.33 30.18 -9.35
CA GLY A 22 -15.57 30.42 -10.08
C GLY A 22 -15.36 30.12 -11.55
N GLY A 23 -16.38 29.62 -12.23
CA GLY A 23 -16.30 29.28 -13.63
C GLY A 23 -17.67 29.20 -14.29
N LEU A 24 -17.71 29.55 -15.58
CA LEU A 24 -18.91 29.45 -16.39
C LEU A 24 -19.36 27.97 -16.46
N GLY A 25 -20.58 27.69 -16.04
CA GLY A 25 -21.12 26.32 -15.96
C GLY A 25 -20.86 25.61 -14.62
N GLU A 26 -20.05 26.17 -13.72
CA GLU A 26 -19.77 25.59 -12.40
C GLU A 26 -20.40 26.36 -11.26
N SER A 27 -20.34 27.70 -11.30
CA SER A 27 -20.79 28.58 -10.22
C SER A 27 -21.62 29.78 -10.66
N TYR A 28 -21.84 29.92 -11.97
CA TYR A 28 -22.71 30.98 -12.50
C TYR A 28 -24.16 30.57 -12.38
N TYR A 29 -25.02 31.47 -11.94
CA TYR A 29 -26.46 31.25 -11.86
C TYR A 29 -27.25 32.54 -12.11
N ASP A 30 -28.47 32.41 -12.62
CA ASP A 30 -29.34 33.53 -12.84
C ASP A 30 -30.15 33.86 -11.59
N ILE A 31 -29.69 34.88 -10.85
CA ILE A 31 -30.33 35.34 -9.62
C ILE A 31 -31.77 35.82 -9.83
N ASN A 32 -32.08 36.34 -11.04
CA ASN A 32 -33.40 36.89 -11.35
C ASN A 32 -34.35 35.87 -11.99
N GLY A 33 -33.87 34.68 -12.31
CA GLY A 33 -34.67 33.62 -12.94
C GLY A 33 -35.14 33.93 -14.36
N THR A 34 -34.49 34.90 -15.05
CA THR A 34 -34.90 35.37 -16.36
C THR A 34 -34.15 34.74 -17.51
N ASN A 35 -33.11 33.95 -17.25
CA ASN A 35 -32.16 33.37 -18.19
C ASN A 35 -31.49 34.42 -19.11
N THR A 36 -31.41 35.67 -18.68
CA THR A 36 -30.87 36.78 -19.47
C THR A 36 -29.54 37.31 -18.95
N SER A 37 -29.20 37.01 -17.68
CA SER A 37 -27.95 37.42 -17.06
C SER A 37 -27.49 36.42 -16.01
N ALA A 38 -26.41 35.71 -16.29
CA ALA A 38 -25.76 34.86 -15.29
C ALA A 38 -24.87 35.72 -14.38
N ALA A 39 -25.14 35.68 -13.07
CA ALA A 39 -24.26 36.29 -12.09
C ALA A 39 -23.11 35.34 -11.75
N GLU A 40 -21.91 35.90 -11.64
CA GLU A 40 -20.74 35.14 -11.22
C GLU A 40 -20.89 34.74 -9.75
N GLY A 41 -20.74 33.44 -9.50
CA GLY A 41 -20.67 32.88 -8.16
C GLY A 41 -19.31 32.28 -7.88
N PHE A 42 -19.06 31.96 -6.64
CA PHE A 42 -17.82 31.31 -6.19
C PHE A 42 -18.15 30.07 -5.37
N TYR A 43 -17.32 29.06 -5.54
CA TYR A 43 -17.39 27.85 -4.72
C TYR A 43 -16.02 27.58 -4.08
N LYS A 44 -16.01 26.87 -2.95
CA LYS A 44 -14.78 26.44 -2.32
C LYS A 44 -14.12 25.37 -3.18
N SER A 45 -12.98 25.68 -3.78
CA SER A 45 -12.20 24.77 -4.63
C SER A 45 -11.16 23.97 -3.85
N ARG A 46 -10.76 24.45 -2.67
CA ARG A 46 -9.84 23.77 -1.76
C ARG A 46 -10.17 24.11 -0.31
N GLU A 47 -10.10 23.12 0.56
CA GLU A 47 -10.03 23.34 2.00
C GLU A 47 -8.56 23.53 2.40
N GLY A 48 -8.27 24.53 3.25
CA GLY A 48 -6.94 24.79 3.78
C GLY A 48 -6.70 24.09 5.11
N ASN A 49 -5.45 23.75 5.38
CA ASN A 49 -5.00 23.29 6.69
C ASN A 49 -3.78 24.13 7.15
N PRO A 50 -4.01 25.19 7.93
CA PRO A 50 -2.91 26.04 8.45
C PRO A 50 -2.08 25.33 9.53
N ASP A 51 -2.60 24.28 10.14
CA ASP A 51 -1.95 23.55 11.23
C ASP A 51 -1.07 22.39 10.75
N ALA A 52 -0.90 22.24 9.43
CA ALA A 52 -0.07 21.21 8.85
C ALA A 52 1.39 21.35 9.33
N LYS A 53 1.94 20.26 9.84
CA LYS A 53 3.31 20.14 10.31
C LYS A 53 4.16 19.36 9.33
N TRP A 54 5.47 19.49 9.46
CA TRP A 54 6.41 18.64 8.76
C TRP A 54 6.31 17.20 9.26
N GLU A 55 6.38 16.28 8.36
CA GLU A 55 6.59 14.87 8.64
C GLU A 55 8.00 14.68 9.21
N THR A 56 8.13 14.01 10.33
CA THR A 56 9.41 13.79 11.01
C THR A 56 9.73 12.31 11.04
N SER A 57 10.93 11.95 10.56
CA SER A 57 11.46 10.59 10.61
C SER A 57 12.64 10.52 11.57
N GLU A 58 12.56 9.63 12.55
CA GLU A 58 13.64 9.26 13.45
C GLU A 58 14.16 7.88 13.10
N THR A 59 15.44 7.78 12.79
CA THR A 59 16.09 6.51 12.44
C THR A 59 17.16 6.18 13.46
N THR A 60 17.12 4.95 13.97
CA THR A 60 18.16 4.36 14.82
C THR A 60 18.68 3.12 14.11
N ASN A 61 20.00 2.95 14.06
CA ASN A 61 20.63 1.75 13.54
C ASN A 61 21.81 1.29 14.37
N ILE A 62 22.05 -0.02 14.35
CA ILE A 62 23.22 -0.67 14.93
C ILE A 62 23.74 -1.65 13.88
N GLY A 63 24.99 -1.47 13.47
CA GLY A 63 25.64 -2.33 12.49
C GLY A 63 26.88 -3.03 13.05
N PHE A 64 27.19 -4.14 12.43
CA PHE A 64 28.37 -4.93 12.69
C PHE A 64 29.01 -5.34 11.36
N ASP A 65 30.28 -4.99 11.20
CA ASP A 65 31.08 -5.32 10.03
C ASP A 65 32.22 -6.23 10.47
N ALA A 66 32.43 -7.34 9.77
CA ALA A 66 33.46 -8.32 10.09
C ALA A 66 34.17 -8.86 8.85
N LEU A 67 35.48 -8.78 8.89
CA LEU A 67 36.35 -9.47 7.93
C LEU A 67 36.89 -10.77 8.57
N LEU A 68 36.45 -11.91 8.04
CA LEU A 68 36.74 -13.21 8.62
C LEU A 68 37.64 -14.01 7.67
N LEU A 69 38.42 -14.96 8.25
CA LEU A 69 39.27 -15.88 7.51
C LEU A 69 40.23 -15.17 6.54
N ASN A 70 40.98 -14.19 7.05
CA ASN A 70 41.94 -13.37 6.29
C ASN A 70 41.29 -12.62 5.09
N GLY A 71 40.07 -12.08 5.29
CA GLY A 71 39.34 -11.33 4.27
C GLY A 71 38.61 -12.19 3.23
N ARG A 72 38.53 -13.51 3.44
CA ARG A 72 37.76 -14.40 2.58
C ARG A 72 36.26 -14.20 2.70
N PHE A 73 35.81 -13.84 3.89
CA PHE A 73 34.43 -13.47 4.16
C PHE A 73 34.37 -12.02 4.65
N ASP A 74 33.50 -11.25 4.03
CA ASP A 74 33.11 -9.93 4.48
C ASP A 74 31.63 -10.00 4.85
N VAL A 75 31.30 -9.74 6.10
CA VAL A 75 29.94 -9.85 6.64
C VAL A 75 29.53 -8.51 7.20
N ILE A 76 28.41 -7.99 6.71
CA ILE A 76 27.79 -6.76 7.18
C ILE A 76 26.40 -7.12 7.67
N LEU A 77 26.10 -6.79 8.92
CA LEU A 77 24.80 -6.95 9.54
C LEU A 77 24.35 -5.61 10.09
N GLU A 78 23.14 -5.19 9.74
CA GLU A 78 22.53 -3.96 10.25
C GLU A 78 21.14 -4.27 10.81
N LEU A 79 20.88 -3.77 12.02
CA LEU A 79 19.55 -3.71 12.64
C LEU A 79 19.12 -2.26 12.64
N TRP A 80 17.95 -1.97 12.10
CA TRP A 80 17.48 -0.60 12.02
C TRP A 80 16.02 -0.47 12.38
N ARG A 81 15.66 0.71 12.88
CA ARG A 81 14.30 1.11 13.20
C ARG A 81 14.09 2.56 12.82
N LYS A 82 12.99 2.82 12.09
CA LYS A 82 12.59 4.15 11.66
C LYS A 82 11.15 4.40 12.12
N ASN A 83 10.96 5.40 12.98
CA ASN A 83 9.66 5.94 13.33
C ASN A 83 9.40 7.18 12.48
N THR A 84 8.28 7.22 11.78
CA THR A 84 7.84 8.40 11.04
C THR A 84 6.58 8.92 11.69
N ASN A 85 6.64 10.15 12.21
CA ASN A 85 5.55 10.82 12.89
C ASN A 85 4.98 11.92 12.02
N ASP A 86 3.75 12.32 12.30
CA ASP A 86 3.05 13.38 11.58
C ASP A 86 2.98 13.15 10.06
N LEU A 87 2.81 11.88 9.64
CA LEU A 87 2.66 11.50 8.24
C LEU A 87 1.54 12.30 7.57
N LEU A 88 1.85 12.88 6.44
CA LEU A 88 0.96 13.72 5.65
C LEU A 88 0.16 12.89 4.66
N PHE A 89 -1.16 12.91 4.81
CA PHE A 89 -2.09 12.29 3.88
C PHE A 89 -3.16 13.27 3.42
N THR A 90 -3.59 13.10 2.18
CA THR A 90 -4.78 13.76 1.67
C THR A 90 -5.99 12.89 1.99
N VAL A 91 -6.84 13.32 2.90
CA VAL A 91 -8.03 12.60 3.34
C VAL A 91 -9.24 13.10 2.58
N PRO A 92 -10.03 12.21 1.97
CA PRO A 92 -11.28 12.60 1.31
C PRO A 92 -12.19 13.36 2.27
N LEU A 93 -12.66 14.53 1.84
CA LEU A 93 -13.61 15.31 2.61
C LEU A 93 -15.01 14.74 2.46
N PRO A 94 -15.86 14.82 3.53
CA PRO A 94 -17.27 14.46 3.42
C PRO A 94 -17.99 15.30 2.34
N GLN A 95 -18.81 14.66 1.53
CA GLN A 95 -19.54 15.33 0.43
C GLN A 95 -20.48 16.46 0.92
N VAL A 96 -20.85 16.46 2.19
CA VAL A 96 -21.65 17.54 2.80
C VAL A 96 -20.93 18.89 2.78
N LEU A 97 -19.60 18.91 2.64
CA LEU A 97 -18.80 20.14 2.55
C LEU A 97 -18.78 20.76 1.15
N GLY A 98 -19.48 20.17 0.19
CA GLY A 98 -19.59 20.62 -1.19
C GLY A 98 -18.98 19.63 -2.18
N SER A 99 -19.31 19.80 -3.45
CA SER A 99 -19.04 18.77 -4.45
C SER A 99 -17.57 18.62 -4.85
N TYR A 100 -16.70 19.63 -4.62
CA TYR A 100 -15.35 19.63 -5.20
C TYR A 100 -14.23 20.34 -4.42
N PRO A 101 -14.28 20.56 -3.11
CA PRO A 101 -13.08 21.09 -2.48
C PRO A 101 -11.97 20.04 -2.54
N ALA A 102 -10.82 20.41 -3.11
CA ALA A 102 -9.64 19.58 -3.01
C ALA A 102 -9.29 19.41 -1.52
N SER A 103 -9.03 18.18 -1.13
CA SER A 103 -8.70 17.84 0.24
C SER A 103 -7.32 18.40 0.62
N PRO A 104 -7.16 18.97 1.82
CA PRO A 104 -5.85 19.36 2.31
C PRO A 104 -5.02 18.13 2.68
N ALA A 105 -3.70 18.31 2.69
CA ALA A 105 -2.82 17.36 3.39
C ALA A 105 -2.92 17.61 4.90
N VAL A 106 -3.13 16.55 5.65
CA VAL A 106 -3.26 16.56 7.12
C VAL A 106 -2.31 15.55 7.74
N ASN A 107 -1.82 15.86 8.93
CA ASN A 107 -0.95 14.96 9.71
C ASN A 107 -1.83 14.00 10.50
N ILE A 108 -2.00 12.77 10.02
CA ILE A 108 -2.98 11.85 10.58
C ILE A 108 -2.42 10.53 11.06
N ALA A 109 -1.16 10.24 10.81
CA ALA A 109 -0.64 8.92 11.12
C ALA A 109 0.81 8.96 11.63
N SER A 110 1.18 7.92 12.37
CA SER A 110 2.57 7.57 12.62
C SER A 110 2.82 6.14 12.18
N MET A 111 4.02 5.88 11.68
CA MET A 111 4.40 4.61 11.08
C MET A 111 5.74 4.12 11.63
N LEU A 112 5.80 2.83 11.93
CA LEU A 112 7.00 2.11 12.25
C LEU A 112 7.49 1.35 11.01
N ASN A 113 8.78 1.47 10.74
CA ASN A 113 9.52 0.56 9.88
C ASN A 113 10.72 0.05 10.65
N GLU A 114 10.92 -1.24 10.66
CA GLU A 114 12.09 -1.85 11.28
C GLU A 114 12.55 -3.05 10.46
N GLY A 115 13.83 -3.37 10.55
CA GLY A 115 14.35 -4.44 9.73
C GLY A 115 15.76 -4.88 10.12
N ILE A 116 16.18 -5.91 9.40
CA ILE A 116 17.48 -6.52 9.47
C ILE A 116 18.03 -6.61 8.07
N ASP A 117 19.21 -6.03 7.85
CA ASP A 117 19.92 -6.13 6.58
C ASP A 117 21.19 -6.94 6.77
N LEU A 118 21.42 -7.92 5.91
CA LEU A 118 22.56 -8.82 5.91
C LEU A 118 23.22 -8.83 4.54
N GLN A 119 24.52 -8.64 4.51
CA GLN A 119 25.34 -8.90 3.35
C GLN A 119 26.48 -9.84 3.72
N ILE A 120 26.72 -10.84 2.90
CA ILE A 120 27.85 -11.75 3.02
C ILE A 120 28.55 -11.79 1.67
N VAL A 121 29.82 -11.40 1.65
CA VAL A 121 30.68 -11.54 0.47
C VAL A 121 31.69 -12.62 0.74
N ASN A 122 31.75 -13.62 -0.13
CA ASN A 122 32.76 -14.67 -0.10
C ASN A 122 33.64 -14.60 -1.34
N LYS A 123 34.95 -14.48 -1.14
CA LYS A 123 35.94 -14.39 -2.22
C LYS A 123 36.90 -15.57 -2.15
N GLY A 124 37.21 -16.12 -3.31
CA GLY A 124 38.12 -17.25 -3.33
C GLY A 124 38.74 -17.52 -4.73
N ARG A 125 39.65 -18.48 -4.72
CA ARG A 125 40.21 -19.03 -5.97
C ARG A 125 39.68 -20.43 -6.21
N LEU A 126 39.22 -20.69 -7.43
CA LEU A 126 38.85 -22.03 -7.90
C LEU A 126 40.06 -22.76 -8.49
N SER A 127 41.01 -21.99 -9.10
CA SER A 127 42.26 -22.47 -9.63
C SER A 127 43.24 -21.30 -9.75
N ASP A 128 44.46 -21.55 -10.26
CA ASP A 128 45.47 -20.50 -10.50
C ASP A 128 44.97 -19.44 -11.50
N LYS A 129 44.07 -19.80 -12.40
CA LYS A 129 43.51 -18.91 -13.43
C LYS A 129 42.07 -18.50 -13.17
N ALA A 130 41.41 -19.03 -12.11
CA ALA A 130 40.02 -18.78 -11.84
C ALA A 130 39.82 -18.23 -10.43
N ARG A 131 39.07 -17.13 -10.32
CA ARG A 131 38.62 -16.48 -9.06
C ARG A 131 37.12 -16.32 -9.06
N TYR A 132 36.54 -16.34 -7.89
CA TYR A 132 35.12 -16.03 -7.74
C TYR A 132 34.88 -15.03 -6.60
N GLU A 133 33.79 -14.31 -6.72
CA GLU A 133 33.18 -13.50 -5.68
C GLU A 133 31.69 -13.82 -5.65
N LEU A 134 31.22 -14.30 -4.51
CA LEU A 134 29.80 -14.56 -4.25
C LEU A 134 29.32 -13.57 -3.22
N THR A 135 28.33 -12.75 -3.60
CA THR A 135 27.66 -11.82 -2.69
C THR A 135 26.23 -12.30 -2.46
N LEU A 136 25.89 -12.47 -1.20
CA LEU A 136 24.53 -12.74 -0.73
C LEU A 136 24.01 -11.50 -0.01
N THR A 137 22.83 -11.04 -0.36
CA THR A 137 22.15 -9.94 0.32
C THR A 137 20.77 -10.38 0.77
N GLY A 138 20.34 -9.96 1.95
CA GLY A 138 19.01 -10.23 2.46
C GLY A 138 18.55 -9.12 3.40
N GLY A 139 17.33 -8.64 3.19
CA GLY A 139 16.69 -7.65 4.04
C GLY A 139 15.33 -8.16 4.49
N TRP A 140 15.06 -8.16 5.78
CA TRP A 140 13.76 -8.43 6.38
C TRP A 140 13.16 -7.14 6.88
N LEU A 141 11.93 -6.88 6.47
CA LEU A 141 11.23 -5.63 6.74
C LEU A 141 9.90 -5.89 7.44
N HIS A 142 9.64 -5.16 8.51
CA HIS A 142 8.35 -4.98 9.13
C HIS A 142 7.90 -3.53 8.97
N ASN A 143 6.65 -3.33 8.53
CA ASN A 143 6.02 -2.03 8.35
C ASN A 143 4.66 -2.03 9.02
N GLU A 144 4.38 -1.04 9.85
CA GLU A 144 3.15 -0.96 10.63
C GLU A 144 2.73 0.50 10.87
N ILE A 145 1.43 0.78 10.75
CA ILE A 145 0.81 2.02 11.21
C ILE A 145 0.59 1.91 12.71
N VAL A 146 1.26 2.74 13.49
CA VAL A 146 1.22 2.67 14.96
C VAL A 146 0.22 3.62 15.60
N SER A 147 -0.16 4.68 14.88
CA SER A 147 -1.22 5.59 15.34
C SER A 147 -1.92 6.27 14.18
N LEU A 148 -3.18 6.68 14.41
CA LEU A 148 -3.96 7.54 13.54
C LEU A 148 -4.49 8.74 14.32
N ALA A 149 -4.99 9.76 13.62
CA ALA A 149 -5.61 10.93 14.23
C ALA A 149 -6.76 10.50 15.17
N PRO A 150 -6.97 11.22 16.29
CA PRO A 150 -8.05 10.93 17.21
C PRO A 150 -9.41 10.83 16.53
N GLY A 151 -10.18 9.77 16.82
CA GLY A 151 -11.49 9.51 16.22
C GLY A 151 -11.43 8.90 14.82
N THR A 152 -10.23 8.51 14.33
CA THR A 152 -10.05 7.81 13.06
C THR A 152 -9.56 6.41 13.34
N ASP A 153 -10.37 5.39 13.06
CA ASP A 153 -9.96 3.98 13.22
C ASP A 153 -9.18 3.48 12.01
N TYR A 154 -9.55 3.95 10.83
CA TYR A 154 -8.89 3.65 9.57
C TYR A 154 -9.21 4.74 8.54
N PHE A 155 -8.45 4.77 7.45
CA PHE A 155 -8.78 5.52 6.26
C PHE A 155 -8.49 4.69 5.00
N GLU A 156 -9.29 4.91 3.98
CA GLU A 156 -9.18 4.20 2.71
C GLU A 156 -8.57 5.11 1.64
N THR A 157 -7.69 4.55 0.82
CA THR A 157 -7.02 5.25 -0.28
C THR A 157 -7.04 4.39 -1.54
N GLY A 158 -6.77 5.00 -2.69
CA GLY A 158 -6.54 4.22 -3.90
C GLY A 158 -7.80 3.73 -4.61
N THR A 159 -8.83 4.57 -4.71
CA THR A 159 -9.97 4.32 -5.62
C THR A 159 -9.53 4.17 -7.09
N GLY A 160 -8.20 4.23 -7.32
CA GLY A 160 -7.60 4.00 -8.62
C GLY A 160 -7.95 5.04 -9.69
N GLY A 161 -8.53 6.18 -9.29
CA GLY A 161 -8.98 7.20 -10.26
C GLY A 161 -10.06 6.70 -11.21
N THR A 162 -10.67 5.54 -10.92
CA THR A 162 -11.72 4.97 -11.73
C THR A 162 -13.02 4.99 -10.94
N ASN A 163 -14.02 5.69 -11.45
CA ASN A 163 -15.40 5.68 -10.92
C ASN A 163 -16.06 4.28 -10.98
N ARG A 164 -15.28 3.24 -11.28
CA ARG A 164 -15.72 1.86 -11.49
C ARG A 164 -15.44 0.94 -10.33
N LEU A 165 -14.51 1.31 -9.43
CA LEU A 165 -14.33 0.63 -8.15
C LEU A 165 -15.24 1.34 -7.13
N SER A 166 -16.35 0.73 -6.80
CA SER A 166 -17.30 1.25 -5.82
C SER A 166 -16.73 1.33 -4.40
N GLN A 167 -15.65 0.59 -4.14
CA GLN A 167 -14.97 0.54 -2.85
C GLN A 167 -13.46 0.60 -3.05
N SER A 168 -12.76 1.22 -2.10
CA SER A 168 -11.30 1.21 -2.09
C SER A 168 -10.77 -0.19 -1.78
N PRO A 169 -9.80 -0.71 -2.56
CA PRO A 169 -9.12 -1.95 -2.26
C PRO A 169 -8.05 -1.81 -1.18
N ILE A 170 -7.79 -0.61 -0.69
CA ILE A 170 -6.71 -0.29 0.24
C ILE A 170 -7.30 0.31 1.51
N ARG A 171 -6.92 -0.27 2.66
CA ARG A 171 -7.24 0.28 3.98
C ARG A 171 -5.97 0.45 4.80
N ASN A 172 -5.83 1.64 5.37
CA ASN A 172 -4.77 1.99 6.31
C ASN A 172 -5.36 2.01 7.72
N GLN A 173 -4.91 1.12 8.58
CA GLN A 173 -5.42 0.92 9.93
C GLN A 173 -4.27 0.60 10.88
N ILE A 174 -4.41 0.96 12.16
CA ILE A 174 -3.43 0.65 13.21
C ILE A 174 -3.20 -0.86 13.28
N GLY A 175 -1.94 -1.28 13.43
CA GLY A 175 -1.53 -2.69 13.49
C GLY A 175 -1.30 -3.34 12.11
N TYR A 176 -1.52 -2.61 11.02
CA TYR A 176 -1.33 -3.13 9.66
C TYR A 176 -0.32 -2.30 8.89
N SER A 177 0.25 -2.93 7.87
CA SER A 177 1.13 -2.26 6.92
C SER A 177 0.38 -1.14 6.18
N ILE A 178 1.13 -0.08 5.85
CA ILE A 178 0.61 0.97 4.98
C ILE A 178 0.18 0.40 3.63
N SER A 179 -0.91 0.93 3.10
CA SER A 179 -1.49 0.51 1.80
C SER A 179 -1.86 -0.97 1.75
N ALA A 180 -2.20 -1.59 2.87
CA ALA A 180 -2.64 -2.98 2.92
C ALA A 180 -3.94 -3.19 2.13
N PHE A 181 -4.01 -4.30 1.40
CA PHE A 181 -5.20 -4.67 0.63
C PHE A 181 -6.29 -5.17 1.55
N TYR A 182 -7.51 -4.68 1.32
CA TYR A 182 -8.67 -4.95 2.16
C TYR A 182 -9.89 -5.32 1.30
N GLY A 183 -10.55 -6.43 1.63
CA GLY A 183 -11.69 -6.92 0.86
C GLY A 183 -12.15 -8.29 1.37
N TYR A 184 -12.95 -8.97 0.56
CA TYR A 184 -13.44 -10.30 0.87
C TYR A 184 -12.40 -11.37 0.55
N GLU A 185 -12.25 -12.35 1.44
CA GLU A 185 -11.45 -13.53 1.16
C GLU A 185 -12.23 -14.49 0.26
N VAL A 186 -11.66 -14.81 -0.90
CA VAL A 186 -12.27 -15.69 -1.89
C VAL A 186 -11.88 -17.15 -1.60
N LEU A 187 -12.87 -18.00 -1.35
CA LEU A 187 -12.67 -19.44 -1.16
C LEU A 187 -12.67 -20.24 -2.47
N GLY A 188 -13.20 -19.67 -3.54
CA GLY A 188 -13.33 -20.30 -4.84
C GLY A 188 -14.57 -19.83 -5.59
N LEU A 189 -15.04 -20.65 -6.50
CA LEU A 189 -16.31 -20.45 -7.21
C LEU A 189 -17.32 -21.52 -6.76
N PHE A 190 -18.59 -21.17 -6.72
CA PHE A 190 -19.67 -22.15 -6.54
C PHE A 190 -19.74 -23.08 -7.78
N ALA A 191 -19.60 -24.38 -7.58
CA ALA A 191 -19.66 -25.36 -8.67
C ALA A 191 -21.11 -25.63 -9.12
N ASN A 192 -22.08 -25.58 -8.22
CA ASN A 192 -23.47 -25.90 -8.47
C ASN A 192 -24.40 -25.23 -7.45
N GLN A 193 -25.73 -25.39 -7.67
CA GLN A 193 -26.75 -24.80 -6.80
C GLN A 193 -26.72 -25.39 -5.38
N ALA A 194 -26.41 -26.66 -5.22
CA ALA A 194 -26.38 -27.29 -3.90
C ALA A 194 -25.28 -26.68 -3.00
N GLU A 195 -24.14 -26.27 -3.58
CA GLU A 195 -23.12 -25.53 -2.84
C GLU A 195 -23.59 -24.13 -2.45
N VAL A 196 -24.36 -23.46 -3.31
CA VAL A 196 -24.95 -22.15 -2.99
C VAL A 196 -25.94 -22.29 -1.82
N ASP A 197 -26.83 -23.28 -1.87
CA ASP A 197 -27.85 -23.50 -0.87
C ASP A 197 -27.28 -23.90 0.51
N ALA A 198 -26.06 -24.47 0.52
CA ALA A 198 -25.37 -24.90 1.74
C ALA A 198 -24.41 -23.82 2.30
N ALA A 199 -24.17 -22.73 1.57
CA ALA A 199 -23.25 -21.66 1.96
C ALA A 199 -23.96 -20.59 2.82
N PRO A 200 -23.18 -19.71 3.49
CA PRO A 200 -23.71 -18.48 4.08
C PRO A 200 -24.51 -17.66 3.06
N ASP A 201 -25.50 -16.92 3.52
CA ASP A 201 -26.31 -16.02 2.69
C ASP A 201 -25.42 -14.94 2.07
N GLN A 202 -25.25 -14.99 0.76
CA GLN A 202 -24.38 -14.07 0.01
C GLN A 202 -25.16 -13.41 -1.11
N GLU A 203 -25.22 -12.10 -1.12
CA GLU A 203 -25.86 -11.33 -2.18
C GLU A 203 -25.27 -11.70 -3.55
N GLY A 204 -26.14 -12.09 -4.48
CA GLY A 204 -25.75 -12.46 -5.83
C GLY A 204 -25.03 -13.80 -5.93
N ALA A 205 -25.14 -14.70 -4.93
CA ALA A 205 -24.62 -16.07 -5.02
C ALA A 205 -25.24 -16.82 -6.20
N GLY A 206 -24.49 -17.73 -6.80
CA GLY A 206 -24.95 -18.57 -7.92
C GLY A 206 -23.81 -19.43 -8.47
N PRO A 207 -24.12 -20.53 -9.18
CA PRO A 207 -23.10 -21.33 -9.83
C PRO A 207 -22.19 -20.50 -10.74
N GLY A 208 -20.87 -20.74 -10.64
CA GLY A 208 -19.84 -19.98 -11.37
C GLY A 208 -19.50 -18.62 -10.78
N ARG A 209 -20.12 -18.21 -9.68
CA ARG A 209 -19.80 -16.95 -8.97
C ARG A 209 -18.84 -17.18 -7.81
N PHE A 210 -18.16 -16.14 -7.36
CA PHE A 210 -17.24 -16.20 -6.23
C PHE A 210 -17.99 -16.60 -4.95
N ARG A 211 -17.34 -17.48 -4.18
CA ARG A 211 -17.71 -17.84 -2.83
C ARG A 211 -16.77 -17.16 -1.86
N TYR A 212 -17.30 -16.37 -0.94
CA TYR A 212 -16.53 -15.64 0.05
C TYR A 212 -16.53 -16.35 1.40
N ALA A 213 -15.53 -16.03 2.22
CA ALA A 213 -15.42 -16.54 3.58
C ALA A 213 -16.32 -15.74 4.52
N ASP A 214 -17.12 -16.41 5.33
CA ASP A 214 -17.85 -15.88 6.47
C ASP A 214 -16.89 -15.84 7.67
N ILE A 215 -16.27 -14.69 7.89
CA ILE A 215 -15.19 -14.52 8.86
C ILE A 215 -15.46 -13.43 9.90
N HIS A 216 -16.50 -12.63 9.71
CA HIS A 216 -17.01 -11.60 10.61
C HIS A 216 -15.89 -10.77 11.29
N GLY A 217 -14.90 -10.36 10.49
CA GLY A 217 -13.71 -9.64 10.88
C GLY A 217 -12.56 -10.55 11.33
N MET A 218 -11.34 -10.11 11.05
CA MET A 218 -10.09 -10.73 11.48
C MET A 218 -9.13 -9.67 12.02
N ASP A 219 -8.37 -10.04 13.05
CA ASP A 219 -7.24 -9.24 13.53
C ASP A 219 -5.99 -9.41 12.61
N PRO A 220 -4.89 -8.67 12.88
CA PRO A 220 -3.65 -8.80 12.11
C PRO A 220 -3.05 -10.21 12.09
N ASP A 221 -3.26 -10.98 13.15
CA ASP A 221 -2.78 -12.36 13.28
C ASP A 221 -3.73 -13.40 12.64
N ARG A 222 -4.73 -12.92 11.88
CA ARG A 222 -5.77 -13.73 11.22
C ARG A 222 -6.64 -14.52 12.19
N LYS A 223 -6.79 -14.04 13.40
CA LYS A 223 -7.71 -14.58 14.38
C LYS A 223 -9.08 -13.94 14.20
N LEU A 224 -10.13 -14.73 14.15
CA LEU A 224 -11.51 -14.24 14.05
C LEU A 224 -11.86 -13.35 15.25
N LEU A 225 -12.37 -12.16 15.00
CA LEU A 225 -12.83 -11.23 16.03
C LEU A 225 -14.17 -11.67 16.61
N ARG A 226 -15.00 -12.33 15.78
CA ARG A 226 -16.31 -12.89 16.15
C ARG A 226 -16.53 -14.21 15.40
N PRO A 227 -17.41 -15.09 15.89
CA PRO A 227 -17.80 -16.28 15.13
C PRO A 227 -18.55 -15.89 13.86
N PRO A 228 -18.48 -16.73 12.80
CA PRO A 228 -19.31 -16.59 11.60
C PRO A 228 -20.79 -16.48 11.93
N ASP A 229 -21.52 -15.63 11.22
CA ASP A 229 -22.93 -15.35 11.49
C ASP A 229 -23.88 -15.93 10.43
N GLY A 230 -23.35 -16.57 9.40
CA GLY A 230 -24.11 -17.20 8.32
C GLY A 230 -24.49 -16.25 7.20
N LYS A 231 -23.92 -15.05 7.16
CA LYS A 231 -24.14 -14.06 6.11
C LYS A 231 -22.80 -13.52 5.61
N ILE A 232 -22.77 -13.10 4.36
CA ILE A 232 -21.63 -12.42 3.76
C ILE A 232 -21.99 -10.93 3.56
N ASP A 233 -21.41 -10.06 4.39
CA ASP A 233 -21.64 -8.63 4.32
C ASP A 233 -20.32 -7.83 4.55
N ALA A 234 -20.43 -6.52 4.79
CA ALA A 234 -19.26 -5.67 4.96
C ALA A 234 -18.38 -6.05 6.16
N SER A 235 -18.92 -6.78 7.14
CA SER A 235 -18.15 -7.26 8.31
C SER A 235 -17.23 -8.44 8.00
N ASP A 236 -17.43 -9.12 6.85
CA ASP A 236 -16.57 -10.22 6.39
C ASP A 236 -15.36 -9.76 5.59
N ARG A 237 -15.24 -8.46 5.39
CA ARG A 237 -14.04 -7.90 4.75
C ARG A 237 -12.86 -7.99 5.70
N THR A 238 -11.72 -8.38 5.17
CA THR A 238 -10.48 -8.58 5.94
C THR A 238 -9.25 -8.09 5.17
N TYR A 239 -8.10 -8.13 5.83
CA TYR A 239 -6.83 -7.83 5.21
C TYR A 239 -6.35 -8.99 4.34
N LEU A 240 -6.16 -8.71 3.05
CA LEU A 240 -5.76 -9.70 2.05
C LEU A 240 -4.25 -9.76 1.85
N GLY A 241 -3.52 -8.82 2.43
CA GLY A 241 -2.06 -8.73 2.36
C GLY A 241 -1.56 -7.31 2.11
N SER A 242 -0.25 -7.16 2.00
CA SER A 242 0.44 -5.89 1.88
C SER A 242 1.21 -5.79 0.57
N PRO A 243 1.34 -4.60 -0.04
CA PRO A 243 2.30 -4.37 -1.12
C PRO A 243 3.75 -4.31 -0.63
N VAL A 244 3.97 -4.14 0.67
CA VAL A 244 5.31 -4.08 1.27
C VAL A 244 5.85 -5.49 1.42
N PRO A 245 7.02 -5.82 0.83
CA PRO A 245 7.63 -7.13 0.98
C PRO A 245 8.11 -7.35 2.42
N LYS A 246 8.03 -8.59 2.89
CA LYS A 246 8.60 -9.01 4.18
C LYS A 246 10.07 -9.38 4.06
N PHE A 247 10.50 -9.77 2.86
CA PHE A 247 11.87 -10.14 2.56
C PHE A 247 12.24 -9.70 1.15
N MET A 248 13.42 -9.12 1.02
CA MET A 248 14.08 -8.85 -0.25
C MET A 248 15.49 -9.39 -0.20
N GLY A 249 15.97 -9.99 -1.28
CA GLY A 249 17.31 -10.54 -1.28
C GLY A 249 17.87 -10.75 -2.66
N GLY A 250 19.17 -10.98 -2.73
CA GLY A 250 19.85 -11.23 -3.98
C GLY A 250 21.08 -12.11 -3.82
N VAL A 251 21.42 -12.74 -4.91
CA VAL A 251 22.66 -13.50 -5.08
C VAL A 251 23.39 -12.94 -6.28
N ASN A 252 24.60 -12.46 -6.07
CA ASN A 252 25.50 -12.07 -7.15
C ASN A 252 26.69 -13.02 -7.15
N LEU A 253 26.92 -13.70 -8.27
CA LEU A 253 28.09 -14.55 -8.49
C LEU A 253 28.91 -13.99 -9.65
N LYS A 254 30.14 -13.59 -9.37
CA LYS A 254 31.13 -13.21 -10.36
C LYS A 254 32.25 -14.24 -10.41
N VAL A 255 32.55 -14.73 -11.60
CA VAL A 255 33.67 -15.66 -11.87
C VAL A 255 34.56 -15.06 -12.92
N VAL A 256 35.84 -14.95 -12.61
CA VAL A 256 36.89 -14.49 -13.55
C VAL A 256 37.76 -15.67 -13.89
N PHE A 257 37.88 -15.97 -15.19
CA PHE A 257 38.73 -17.05 -15.72
C PHE A 257 39.58 -16.55 -16.89
N GLY A 258 40.86 -16.40 -16.65
CA GLY A 258 41.80 -15.86 -17.65
C GLY A 258 41.42 -14.44 -18.07
N SER A 259 41.06 -14.27 -19.34
CA SER A 259 40.60 -12.99 -19.91
C SER A 259 39.08 -12.83 -19.94
N PHE A 260 38.35 -13.78 -19.40
CA PHE A 260 36.88 -13.76 -19.36
C PHE A 260 36.38 -13.51 -17.94
N ASP A 261 35.31 -12.76 -17.82
CA ASP A 261 34.52 -12.63 -16.61
C ASP A 261 33.03 -12.91 -16.91
N VAL A 262 32.39 -13.60 -15.98
CA VAL A 262 30.95 -13.91 -16.02
C VAL A 262 30.36 -13.46 -14.72
N GLU A 263 29.28 -12.70 -14.78
CA GLU A 263 28.56 -12.22 -13.63
C GLU A 263 27.08 -12.55 -13.77
N THR A 264 26.49 -13.07 -12.69
CA THR A 264 25.07 -13.43 -12.63
C THR A 264 24.45 -12.81 -11.37
N TYR A 265 23.36 -12.10 -11.55
CA TYR A 265 22.59 -11.53 -10.45
C TYR A 265 21.17 -12.09 -10.44
N ILE A 266 20.76 -12.61 -9.28
CA ILE A 266 19.41 -13.09 -9.02
C ILE A 266 18.83 -12.27 -7.89
N TYR A 267 17.63 -11.71 -8.09
CA TYR A 267 16.91 -10.94 -7.11
C TYR A 267 15.59 -11.59 -6.76
N THR A 268 15.17 -11.48 -5.49
CA THR A 268 13.88 -11.96 -5.02
C THR A 268 13.22 -10.94 -4.09
N SER A 269 11.88 -10.88 -4.15
CA SER A 269 11.03 -10.13 -3.26
C SER A 269 9.87 -11.03 -2.84
N LEU A 270 9.69 -11.23 -1.53
CA LEU A 270 8.75 -12.19 -0.97
C LEU A 270 7.85 -11.55 0.08
N GLY A 271 6.63 -12.10 0.20
CA GLY A 271 5.66 -11.70 1.22
C GLY A 271 4.82 -10.48 0.87
N ASN A 272 5.07 -9.85 -0.28
CA ASN A 272 4.22 -8.79 -0.82
C ASN A 272 3.13 -9.36 -1.73
N LYS A 273 2.07 -8.60 -1.89
CA LYS A 273 0.99 -8.84 -2.87
C LYS A 273 0.90 -7.68 -3.86
N ILE A 274 0.35 -7.96 -5.02
CA ILE A 274 0.15 -6.99 -6.09
C ILE A 274 -1.32 -7.00 -6.48
N PHE A 275 -1.94 -5.81 -6.47
CA PHE A 275 -3.29 -5.64 -7.00
C PHE A 275 -3.24 -5.47 -8.52
N ASN A 276 -3.69 -6.52 -9.25
CA ASN A 276 -3.67 -6.51 -10.70
C ASN A 276 -4.95 -5.85 -11.26
N ILE A 277 -4.95 -4.52 -11.32
CA ILE A 277 -6.08 -3.77 -11.84
C ILE A 277 -6.31 -4.01 -13.34
N SER A 278 -5.28 -4.33 -14.10
CA SER A 278 -5.42 -4.63 -15.54
C SER A 278 -6.28 -5.87 -15.74
N LYS A 279 -6.09 -6.89 -14.90
CA LYS A 279 -6.89 -8.11 -14.94
C LYS A 279 -8.37 -7.83 -14.63
N TRP A 280 -8.65 -6.89 -13.71
CA TRP A 280 -10.01 -6.47 -13.44
C TRP A 280 -10.68 -5.86 -14.67
N TYR A 281 -9.96 -5.03 -15.43
CA TYR A 281 -10.50 -4.44 -16.67
C TYR A 281 -10.70 -5.46 -17.79
N THR A 282 -9.83 -6.45 -17.90
CA THR A 282 -9.86 -7.42 -19.01
C THR A 282 -10.77 -8.61 -18.74
N ASP A 283 -10.92 -9.02 -17.48
CA ASP A 283 -11.58 -10.28 -17.14
C ASP A 283 -12.98 -10.08 -16.53
N PHE A 284 -13.16 -9.01 -15.72
CA PHE A 284 -14.39 -8.84 -14.93
C PHE A 284 -15.32 -7.72 -15.42
N TYR A 285 -14.80 -6.82 -16.22
CA TYR A 285 -15.61 -5.74 -16.72
C TYR A 285 -15.94 -5.97 -18.20
N PRO A 286 -17.22 -6.03 -18.60
CA PRO A 286 -17.62 -6.07 -20.00
C PRO A 286 -17.29 -4.72 -20.64
N SER A 287 -16.01 -4.50 -20.90
CA SER A 287 -15.50 -3.32 -21.59
C SER A 287 -15.47 -3.55 -23.09
N PHE A 288 -15.13 -2.52 -23.85
CA PHE A 288 -14.98 -2.57 -25.31
C PHE A 288 -13.96 -3.61 -25.80
N THR A 289 -13.17 -4.19 -24.92
CA THR A 289 -12.12 -5.17 -25.24
C THR A 289 -12.56 -6.63 -25.07
N GLY A 290 -13.70 -6.89 -24.40
CA GLY A 290 -14.16 -8.24 -24.09
C GLY A 290 -13.30 -8.93 -22.99
N ALA A 291 -13.75 -10.10 -22.53
CA ALA A 291 -13.01 -10.89 -21.56
C ALA A 291 -11.83 -11.63 -22.21
N THR A 292 -10.76 -11.82 -21.47
CA THR A 292 -9.63 -12.67 -21.91
C THR A 292 -9.93 -14.14 -21.71
N LYS A 293 -9.15 -15.04 -22.33
CA LYS A 293 -9.28 -16.50 -22.12
C LYS A 293 -8.94 -16.94 -20.70
N SER A 294 -8.37 -16.06 -19.88
CA SER A 294 -8.05 -16.31 -18.47
C SER A 294 -9.11 -15.82 -17.49
N ALA A 295 -10.22 -15.29 -18.04
CA ALA A 295 -11.36 -14.81 -17.25
C ALA A 295 -12.22 -15.95 -16.70
#